data_6f94e038ad10c8a137302f191f985610
#
_entry.id   6f94e038ad10c8a137302f191f985610
#
_cell.length_a   1.000
_cell.length_b   1.000
_cell.length_c   1.000
_cell.angle_alpha   90.00
_cell.angle_beta   90.00
_cell.angle_gamma   90.00
#
_symmetry.space_group_name_H-M   'P 1'
#
loop_
_entity.id
_entity.type
_entity.pdbx_description
1 polymer ?
#
loop_
_entity_poly.entity_id
_entity_poly.type
_entity_poly.pdbx_seq_one_letter_code
_entity_poly.pdbx_strand_id
1 'polypeptide(L)'
;MRLILVRHGETLWNEQHKFQGISDIELSPKGMSQAKKLAESLKEEALAKIYTSPLIRARQTAEQIARYHDCQVIIVEDLKELNQGRLEGLTVEELHRDFPDFLKNWIHNTESAQLPEGESLGELQSRAWAAILRMKEEHPKDTVAAVAHSFVNLTILCRILEIPLQQFRKLRQEAAAKSLIEFTEKGTILRGLNDTCHLSRI
;
A
#
# COMPACT_ATOMS: atom_id res chain seq x y z
N MET A 1 18.21 2.60 -6.65
CA MET A 1 17.02 1.73 -6.76
C MET A 1 15.84 2.50 -7.34
N ARG A 2 15.10 1.90 -8.27
CA ARG A 2 13.80 2.38 -8.74
C ARG A 2 12.72 1.51 -8.11
N LEU A 3 11.79 2.09 -7.38
CA LEU A 3 10.70 1.40 -6.69
C LEU A 3 9.37 1.72 -7.36
N ILE A 4 8.64 0.69 -7.77
CA ILE A 4 7.23 0.77 -8.18
C ILE A 4 6.38 0.35 -6.98
N LEU A 5 5.83 1.32 -6.26
CA LEU A 5 4.98 1.10 -5.10
C LEU A 5 3.53 0.96 -5.56
N VAL A 6 2.91 -0.18 -5.28
CA VAL A 6 1.59 -0.57 -5.79
C VAL A 6 0.61 -0.77 -4.63
N ARG A 7 -0.62 -0.25 -4.75
CA ARG A 7 -1.74 -0.70 -3.92
C ARG A 7 -2.43 -1.88 -4.59
N HIS A 8 -2.82 -2.90 -3.82
CA HIS A 8 -3.60 -4.03 -4.30
C HIS A 8 -4.89 -3.60 -5.03
N GLY A 9 -5.45 -4.46 -5.89
CA GLY A 9 -6.74 -4.26 -6.54
C GLY A 9 -7.90 -4.18 -5.55
N GLU A 10 -9.08 -3.79 -6.03
CA GLU A 10 -10.29 -3.66 -5.20
C GLU A 10 -10.69 -4.99 -4.57
N THR A 11 -11.21 -4.93 -3.33
CA THR A 11 -11.84 -6.06 -2.63
C THR A 11 -13.33 -5.79 -2.43
N LEU A 12 -14.11 -6.82 -2.06
CA LEU A 12 -15.53 -6.62 -1.72
C LEU A 12 -15.72 -5.66 -0.54
N TRP A 13 -14.79 -5.64 0.42
CA TRP A 13 -14.85 -4.70 1.55
C TRP A 13 -14.53 -3.25 1.14
N ASN A 14 -13.71 -3.06 0.09
CA ASN A 14 -13.55 -1.71 -0.49
C ASN A 14 -14.86 -1.21 -1.10
N GLU A 15 -15.57 -2.06 -1.85
CA GLU A 15 -16.86 -1.74 -2.45
C GLU A 15 -17.92 -1.43 -1.39
N GLN A 16 -17.90 -2.14 -0.27
CA GLN A 16 -18.79 -1.95 0.87
C GLN A 16 -18.35 -0.82 1.82
N HIS A 17 -17.27 -0.10 1.51
CA HIS A 17 -16.69 0.96 2.34
C HIS A 17 -16.35 0.52 3.78
N LYS A 18 -15.96 -0.74 3.96
CA LYS A 18 -15.55 -1.30 5.25
C LYS A 18 -14.05 -1.18 5.47
N PHE A 19 -13.67 -0.95 6.72
CA PHE A 19 -12.29 -1.00 7.15
C PHE A 19 -11.76 -2.43 7.08
N GLN A 20 -10.61 -2.66 6.44
CA GLN A 20 -10.09 -4.01 6.22
C GLN A 20 -8.97 -4.40 7.19
N GLY A 21 -8.04 -3.47 7.44
CA GLY A 21 -6.87 -3.76 8.25
C GLY A 21 -6.12 -5.01 7.79
N ILE A 22 -5.86 -5.91 8.75
CA ILE A 22 -5.16 -7.19 8.53
C ILE A 22 -6.11 -8.36 8.19
N SER A 23 -7.42 -8.14 8.18
CA SER A 23 -8.39 -9.13 7.70
C SER A 23 -8.06 -9.57 6.28
N ASP A 24 -8.04 -10.89 6.05
CA ASP A 24 -7.52 -11.48 4.81
C ASP A 24 -8.63 -11.67 3.77
N ILE A 25 -9.02 -10.57 3.12
CA ILE A 25 -10.08 -10.48 2.13
C ILE A 25 -9.48 -10.54 0.72
N GLU A 26 -10.03 -11.37 -0.14
CA GLU A 26 -9.62 -11.55 -1.54
C GLU A 26 -9.99 -10.35 -2.42
N LEU A 27 -9.36 -10.26 -3.59
CA LEU A 27 -9.78 -9.33 -4.64
C LEU A 27 -11.21 -9.62 -5.10
N SER A 28 -11.97 -8.55 -5.35
CA SER A 28 -13.23 -8.66 -6.09
C SER A 28 -12.98 -9.03 -7.57
N PRO A 29 -14.00 -9.47 -8.32
CA PRO A 29 -13.85 -9.65 -9.78
C PRO A 29 -13.31 -8.40 -10.49
N LYS A 30 -13.74 -7.22 -10.05
CA LYS A 30 -13.22 -5.93 -10.53
C LYS A 30 -11.76 -5.73 -10.14
N GLY A 31 -11.39 -6.02 -8.88
CA GLY A 31 -10.01 -5.94 -8.40
C GLY A 31 -9.08 -6.88 -9.16
N MET A 32 -9.52 -8.08 -9.48
CA MET A 32 -8.76 -9.01 -10.33
C MET A 32 -8.56 -8.45 -11.75
N SER A 33 -9.58 -7.81 -12.32
CA SER A 33 -9.45 -7.13 -13.62
C SER A 33 -8.46 -5.96 -13.55
N GLN A 34 -8.53 -5.17 -12.47
CA GLN A 34 -7.57 -4.07 -12.22
C GLN A 34 -6.13 -4.59 -12.09
N ALA A 35 -5.92 -5.69 -11.36
CA ALA A 35 -4.61 -6.30 -11.19
C ALA A 35 -4.03 -6.80 -12.53
N LYS A 36 -4.85 -7.37 -13.42
CA LYS A 36 -4.43 -7.77 -14.77
C LYS A 36 -4.01 -6.58 -15.62
N LYS A 37 -4.80 -5.50 -15.64
CA LYS A 37 -4.47 -4.27 -16.40
C LYS A 37 -3.20 -3.61 -15.86
N LEU A 38 -3.02 -3.58 -14.54
CA LEU A 38 -1.79 -3.11 -13.91
C LEU A 38 -0.59 -3.95 -14.37
N ALA A 39 -0.70 -5.28 -14.30
CA ALA A 39 0.36 -6.20 -14.72
C ALA A 39 0.75 -5.97 -16.20
N GLU A 40 -0.21 -5.83 -17.09
CA GLU A 40 0.04 -5.51 -18.49
C GLU A 40 0.76 -4.16 -18.66
N SER A 41 0.42 -3.15 -17.84
CA SER A 41 1.08 -1.84 -17.88
C SER A 41 2.53 -1.86 -17.40
N LEU A 42 2.93 -2.93 -16.72
CA LEU A 42 4.28 -3.11 -16.19
C LEU A 42 5.10 -4.14 -16.98
N LYS A 43 4.55 -4.78 -17.98
CA LYS A 43 5.18 -5.90 -18.71
C LYS A 43 6.54 -5.59 -19.34
N GLU A 44 6.79 -4.34 -19.71
CA GLU A 44 8.06 -3.89 -20.29
C GLU A 44 9.06 -3.39 -19.24
N GLU A 45 8.68 -3.37 -17.95
CA GLU A 45 9.58 -2.99 -16.87
C GLU A 45 10.57 -4.13 -16.56
N ALA A 46 11.85 -3.84 -16.47
CA ALA A 46 12.86 -4.84 -16.08
C ALA A 46 12.85 -5.03 -14.56
N LEU A 47 11.88 -5.79 -14.03
CA LEU A 47 11.76 -6.05 -12.59
C LEU A 47 12.75 -7.11 -12.14
N ALA A 48 13.65 -6.75 -11.21
CA ALA A 48 14.55 -7.70 -10.56
C ALA A 48 13.84 -8.54 -9.50
N LYS A 49 12.86 -7.97 -8.80
CA LYS A 49 12.06 -8.63 -7.74
C LYS A 49 10.69 -8.00 -7.61
N ILE A 50 9.74 -8.80 -7.13
CA ILE A 50 8.41 -8.35 -6.70
C ILE A 50 8.26 -8.67 -5.22
N TYR A 51 8.15 -7.66 -4.38
CA TYR A 51 7.85 -7.80 -2.97
C TYR A 51 6.35 -7.63 -2.74
N THR A 52 5.77 -8.37 -1.80
CA THR A 52 4.34 -8.29 -1.51
C THR A 52 4.04 -8.46 -0.03
N SER A 53 3.00 -7.78 0.44
CA SER A 53 2.38 -8.10 1.71
C SER A 53 1.91 -9.56 1.75
N PRO A 54 1.88 -10.25 2.92
CA PRO A 54 1.33 -11.59 3.06
C PRO A 54 -0.18 -11.68 2.81
N LEU A 55 -0.92 -10.58 2.88
CA LEU A 55 -2.38 -10.58 2.73
C LEU A 55 -2.78 -10.94 1.29
N ILE A 56 -3.80 -11.80 1.19
CA ILE A 56 -4.19 -12.46 -0.07
C ILE A 56 -4.44 -11.48 -1.21
N ARG A 57 -5.10 -10.35 -0.97
CA ARG A 57 -5.36 -9.30 -1.97
C ARG A 57 -4.09 -8.73 -2.60
N ALA A 58 -3.03 -8.54 -1.79
CA ALA A 58 -1.74 -8.05 -2.27
C ALA A 58 -1.00 -9.16 -3.03
N ARG A 59 -1.00 -10.39 -2.52
CA ARG A 59 -0.41 -11.55 -3.20
C ARG A 59 -1.06 -11.78 -4.55
N GLN A 60 -2.40 -11.83 -4.63
CA GLN A 60 -3.13 -11.98 -5.89
C GLN A 60 -2.77 -10.88 -6.90
N THR A 61 -2.58 -9.65 -6.44
CA THR A 61 -2.13 -8.55 -7.32
C THR A 61 -0.69 -8.76 -7.79
N ALA A 62 0.22 -9.14 -6.88
CA ALA A 62 1.63 -9.42 -7.20
C ALA A 62 1.78 -10.61 -8.17
N GLU A 63 0.98 -11.65 -8.01
CA GLU A 63 0.95 -12.82 -8.88
C GLU A 63 0.53 -12.46 -10.32
N GLN A 64 -0.39 -11.50 -10.51
CA GLN A 64 -0.71 -11.03 -11.86
C GLN A 64 0.50 -10.32 -12.49
N ILE A 65 1.22 -9.48 -11.73
CA ILE A 65 2.43 -8.80 -12.22
C ILE A 65 3.49 -9.85 -12.59
N ALA A 66 3.73 -10.83 -11.74
CA ALA A 66 4.74 -11.86 -11.93
C ALA A 66 4.55 -12.69 -13.23
N ARG A 67 3.33 -12.75 -13.78
CA ARG A 67 3.07 -13.46 -15.05
C ARG A 67 3.86 -12.93 -16.25
N TYR A 68 4.30 -11.69 -16.20
CA TYR A 68 5.05 -11.02 -17.27
C TYR A 68 6.55 -10.93 -16.99
N HIS A 69 7.02 -11.46 -15.86
CA HIS A 69 8.39 -11.27 -15.41
C HIS A 69 9.01 -12.58 -14.93
N ASP A 70 10.23 -12.86 -15.33
CA ASP A 70 11.03 -13.98 -14.81
C ASP A 70 11.76 -13.55 -13.52
N CYS A 71 10.98 -13.27 -12.47
CA CYS A 71 11.52 -12.87 -11.18
C CYS A 71 10.69 -13.45 -10.02
N GLN A 72 11.32 -13.53 -8.84
CA GLN A 72 10.66 -14.08 -7.65
C GLN A 72 9.69 -13.09 -7.03
N VAL A 73 8.59 -13.62 -6.48
CA VAL A 73 7.68 -12.91 -5.58
C VAL A 73 8.09 -13.23 -4.14
N ILE A 74 8.46 -12.21 -3.38
CA ILE A 74 8.91 -12.32 -1.99
C ILE A 74 7.86 -11.74 -1.06
N ILE A 75 7.42 -12.55 -0.08
CA ILE A 75 6.48 -12.10 0.96
C ILE A 75 7.25 -11.33 2.03
N VAL A 76 6.76 -10.14 2.39
CA VAL A 76 7.33 -9.26 3.40
C VAL A 76 6.27 -8.88 4.44
N GLU A 77 6.41 -9.39 5.67
CA GLU A 77 5.47 -9.15 6.77
C GLU A 77 5.30 -7.65 7.08
N ASP A 78 6.40 -6.89 7.01
CA ASP A 78 6.41 -5.45 7.27
C ASP A 78 5.61 -4.62 6.25
N LEU A 79 5.19 -5.20 5.13
CA LEU A 79 4.27 -4.60 4.15
C LEU A 79 2.79 -4.90 4.44
N LYS A 80 2.45 -5.63 5.51
CA LYS A 80 1.07 -5.86 5.94
C LYS A 80 0.36 -4.53 6.22
N GLU A 81 -0.95 -4.46 5.94
CA GLU A 81 -1.74 -3.23 6.18
C GLU A 81 -1.76 -2.85 7.67
N LEU A 82 -2.15 -1.62 7.96
CA LEU A 82 -2.41 -1.12 9.30
C LEU A 82 -3.32 -2.12 10.04
N ASN A 83 -2.83 -2.64 11.18
CA ASN A 83 -3.70 -3.43 12.06
C ASN A 83 -4.76 -2.50 12.65
N GLN A 84 -5.98 -2.62 12.17
CA GLN A 84 -7.09 -1.75 12.58
C GLN A 84 -7.88 -2.33 13.76
N GLY A 85 -7.49 -3.52 14.24
CA GLY A 85 -8.05 -4.15 15.42
C GLY A 85 -9.57 -4.21 15.39
N ARG A 86 -10.23 -3.66 16.41
CA ARG A 86 -11.69 -3.67 16.53
C ARG A 86 -12.44 -2.86 15.49
N LEU A 87 -11.73 -2.07 14.66
CA LEU A 87 -12.38 -1.29 13.59
C LEU A 87 -12.59 -2.11 12.32
N GLU A 88 -11.97 -3.28 12.20
CA GLU A 88 -12.08 -4.13 11.01
C GLU A 88 -13.51 -4.64 10.79
N GLY A 89 -13.99 -4.55 9.56
CA GLY A 89 -15.35 -4.91 9.16
C GLY A 89 -16.40 -3.83 9.38
N LEU A 90 -16.09 -2.76 10.13
CA LEU A 90 -17.00 -1.63 10.33
C LEU A 90 -17.06 -0.73 9.10
N THR A 91 -18.21 -0.07 8.91
CA THR A 91 -18.38 1.07 8.02
C THR A 91 -17.96 2.38 8.72
N VAL A 92 -17.89 3.47 7.96
CA VAL A 92 -17.61 4.81 8.54
C VAL A 92 -18.71 5.25 9.51
N GLU A 93 -19.97 4.94 9.21
CA GLU A 93 -21.13 5.26 10.06
C GLU A 93 -21.06 4.50 11.40
N GLU A 94 -20.74 3.22 11.35
CA GLU A 94 -20.56 2.38 12.54
C GLU A 94 -19.39 2.86 13.38
N LEU A 95 -18.26 3.24 12.75
CA LEU A 95 -17.12 3.82 13.45
C LEU A 95 -17.48 5.11 14.19
N HIS A 96 -18.24 6.01 13.58
CA HIS A 96 -18.68 7.25 14.22
C HIS A 96 -19.60 6.98 15.41
N ARG A 97 -20.48 5.98 15.30
CA ARG A 97 -21.42 5.61 16.36
C ARG A 97 -20.70 4.94 17.56
N ASP A 98 -19.81 3.97 17.26
CA ASP A 98 -19.30 3.05 18.27
C ASP A 98 -17.94 3.50 18.87
N PHE A 99 -17.18 4.36 18.17
CA PHE A 99 -15.84 4.82 18.56
C PHE A 99 -15.65 6.36 18.50
N PRO A 100 -16.60 7.19 19.00
CA PRO A 100 -16.51 8.65 18.85
C PRO A 100 -15.28 9.27 19.53
N ASP A 101 -14.86 8.75 20.70
CA ASP A 101 -13.72 9.29 21.43
C ASP A 101 -12.38 8.89 20.77
N PHE A 102 -12.30 7.69 20.19
CA PHE A 102 -11.16 7.30 19.36
C PHE A 102 -11.02 8.26 18.17
N LEU A 103 -12.11 8.57 17.46
CA LEU A 103 -12.09 9.48 16.31
C LEU A 103 -11.58 10.88 16.66
N LYS A 104 -11.99 11.43 17.80
CA LYS A 104 -11.47 12.71 18.30
C LYS A 104 -9.95 12.64 18.52
N ASN A 105 -9.49 11.59 19.21
CA ASN A 105 -8.05 11.39 19.43
C ASN A 105 -7.29 11.19 18.11
N TRP A 106 -7.84 10.40 17.18
CA TRP A 106 -7.25 10.15 15.88
C TRP A 106 -7.04 11.42 15.05
N ILE A 107 -7.97 12.38 15.13
CA ILE A 107 -7.86 13.66 14.40
C ILE A 107 -6.70 14.52 14.95
N HIS A 108 -6.51 14.53 16.26
CA HIS A 108 -5.51 15.39 16.92
C HIS A 108 -4.13 14.74 17.03
N ASN A 109 -4.08 13.42 17.19
CA ASN A 109 -2.87 12.65 17.47
C ASN A 109 -2.66 11.51 16.45
N THR A 110 -2.94 11.75 15.19
CA THR A 110 -2.98 10.75 14.10
C THR A 110 -1.78 9.81 14.09
N GLU A 111 -0.57 10.30 14.36
CA GLU A 111 0.67 9.52 14.32
C GLU A 111 0.75 8.51 15.47
N SER A 112 0.43 8.95 16.68
CA SER A 112 0.60 8.17 17.93
C SER A 112 -0.68 7.57 18.45
N ALA A 113 -1.85 7.92 17.89
CA ALA A 113 -3.12 7.36 18.33
C ALA A 113 -3.16 5.86 18.02
N GLN A 114 -3.19 5.06 19.11
CA GLN A 114 -3.31 3.62 19.02
C GLN A 114 -4.72 3.24 18.59
N LEU A 115 -4.86 2.44 17.55
CA LEU A 115 -6.15 1.87 17.19
C LEU A 115 -6.58 0.85 18.26
N PRO A 116 -7.88 0.75 18.58
CA PRO A 116 -8.36 -0.23 19.58
C PRO A 116 -7.96 -1.67 19.19
N GLU A 117 -7.08 -2.29 19.98
CA GLU A 117 -6.49 -3.61 19.70
C GLU A 117 -5.67 -3.68 18.39
N GLY A 118 -5.23 -2.53 17.88
CA GLY A 118 -4.46 -2.40 16.65
C GLY A 118 -3.13 -1.70 16.84
N GLU A 119 -2.58 -1.12 15.78
CA GLU A 119 -1.33 -0.35 15.78
C GLU A 119 -1.58 1.15 15.50
N SER A 120 -0.58 1.99 15.76
CA SER A 120 -0.56 3.40 15.36
C SER A 120 -0.01 3.57 13.94
N LEU A 121 -0.26 4.72 13.32
CA LEU A 121 0.37 5.06 12.01
C LEU A 121 1.90 5.19 12.13
N GLY A 122 2.42 5.62 13.27
CA GLY A 122 3.86 5.73 13.49
C GLY A 122 4.54 4.36 13.51
N GLU A 123 3.93 3.36 14.17
CA GLU A 123 4.42 1.98 14.16
C GLU A 123 4.38 1.39 12.74
N LEU A 124 3.25 1.57 12.02
CA LEU A 124 3.14 1.17 10.62
C LEU A 124 4.24 1.80 9.75
N GLN A 125 4.43 3.12 9.84
CA GLN A 125 5.47 3.80 9.06
C GLN A 125 6.85 3.24 9.36
N SER A 126 7.15 2.98 10.62
CA SER A 126 8.46 2.50 11.04
C SER A 126 8.79 1.14 10.43
N ARG A 127 7.87 0.15 10.51
CA ARG A 127 8.09 -1.18 9.92
C ARG A 127 8.11 -1.15 8.38
N ALA A 128 7.16 -0.42 7.78
CA ALA A 128 7.08 -0.32 6.32
C ALA A 128 8.33 0.36 5.73
N TRP A 129 8.81 1.43 6.37
CA TRP A 129 10.02 2.12 5.93
C TRP A 129 11.27 1.25 6.08
N ALA A 130 11.39 0.48 7.17
CA ALA A 130 12.49 -0.48 7.34
C ALA A 130 12.52 -1.52 6.20
N ALA A 131 11.34 -2.00 5.75
CA ALA A 131 11.25 -2.89 4.59
C ALA A 131 11.78 -2.22 3.30
N ILE A 132 11.40 -0.95 3.06
CA ILE A 132 11.89 -0.21 1.88
C ILE A 132 13.42 0.00 1.93
N LEU A 133 13.98 0.27 3.09
CA LEU A 133 15.43 0.42 3.24
C LEU A 133 16.18 -0.88 2.94
N ARG A 134 15.69 -2.04 3.40
CA ARG A 134 16.26 -3.35 3.06
C ARG A 134 16.22 -3.60 1.55
N MET A 135 15.08 -3.34 0.89
CA MET A 135 14.98 -3.46 -0.58
C MET A 135 15.98 -2.56 -1.29
N LYS A 136 16.18 -1.33 -0.79
CA LYS A 136 17.17 -0.39 -1.35
C LYS A 136 18.61 -0.91 -1.23
N GLU A 137 18.95 -1.52 -0.10
CA GLU A 137 20.27 -2.12 0.13
C GLU A 137 20.51 -3.33 -0.78
N GLU A 138 19.51 -4.20 -0.95
CA GLU A 138 19.58 -5.39 -1.79
C GLU A 138 19.62 -5.06 -3.29
N HIS A 139 18.97 -3.96 -3.71
CA HIS A 139 18.76 -3.58 -5.10
C HIS A 139 19.19 -2.14 -5.42
N PRO A 140 20.45 -1.75 -5.19
CA PRO A 140 20.88 -0.34 -5.29
C PRO A 140 20.73 0.26 -6.69
N LYS A 141 20.70 -0.57 -7.75
CA LYS A 141 20.63 -0.13 -9.15
C LYS A 141 19.41 -0.68 -9.91
N ASP A 142 18.68 -1.61 -9.32
CA ASP A 142 17.61 -2.35 -9.99
C ASP A 142 16.26 -1.61 -9.88
N THR A 143 15.29 -2.09 -10.66
CA THR A 143 13.88 -1.78 -10.50
C THR A 143 13.20 -2.92 -9.74
N VAL A 144 12.47 -2.59 -8.68
CA VAL A 144 11.65 -3.54 -7.90
C VAL A 144 10.23 -3.05 -7.79
N ALA A 145 9.27 -3.98 -7.70
CA ALA A 145 7.89 -3.67 -7.36
C ALA A 145 7.60 -4.05 -5.92
N ALA A 146 6.82 -3.24 -5.21
CA ALA A 146 6.31 -3.55 -3.88
C ALA A 146 4.79 -3.41 -3.86
N VAL A 147 4.09 -4.52 -3.69
CA VAL A 147 2.62 -4.57 -3.65
C VAL A 147 2.15 -4.58 -2.21
N ALA A 148 1.50 -3.51 -1.81
CA ALA A 148 1.07 -3.30 -0.44
C ALA A 148 -0.35 -2.69 -0.39
N HIS A 149 -0.60 -1.81 0.56
CA HIS A 149 -1.93 -1.35 0.92
C HIS A 149 -1.99 0.17 1.02
N SER A 150 -3.19 0.69 1.29
CA SER A 150 -3.44 2.13 1.32
C SER A 150 -2.60 2.85 2.37
N PHE A 151 -2.72 2.46 3.65
CA PHE A 151 -1.99 3.15 4.73
C PHE A 151 -0.49 2.89 4.66
N VAL A 152 -0.06 1.68 4.29
CA VAL A 152 1.37 1.37 4.04
C VAL A 152 1.96 2.34 3.02
N ASN A 153 1.32 2.46 1.85
CA ASN A 153 1.82 3.32 0.78
C ASN A 153 1.79 4.80 1.18
N LEU A 154 0.70 5.24 1.83
CA LEU A 154 0.58 6.63 2.31
C LEU A 154 1.66 6.99 3.32
N THR A 155 1.96 6.10 4.28
CA THR A 155 3.00 6.36 5.29
C THR A 155 4.41 6.38 4.68
N ILE A 156 4.71 5.49 3.71
CA ILE A 156 5.95 5.51 2.94
C ILE A 156 6.08 6.83 2.15
N LEU A 157 5.02 7.25 1.46
CA LEU A 157 5.00 8.49 0.68
C LEU A 157 5.15 9.72 1.58
N CYS A 158 4.49 9.74 2.74
CA CYS A 158 4.69 10.81 3.72
C CYS A 158 6.16 10.91 4.14
N ARG A 159 6.83 9.77 4.39
CA ARG A 159 8.26 9.75 4.75
C ARG A 159 9.14 10.29 3.63
N ILE A 160 8.88 9.89 2.37
CA ILE A 160 9.65 10.32 1.19
C ILE A 160 9.49 11.83 0.93
N LEU A 161 8.28 12.34 1.11
CA LEU A 161 7.92 13.73 0.82
C LEU A 161 8.11 14.67 2.02
N GLU A 162 8.58 14.13 3.15
CA GLU A 162 8.72 14.86 4.42
C GLU A 162 7.41 15.51 4.89
N ILE A 163 6.26 14.85 4.56
CA ILE A 163 4.94 15.27 4.99
C ILE A 163 4.66 14.65 6.37
N PRO A 164 4.29 15.45 7.38
CA PRO A 164 3.88 14.93 8.68
C PRO A 164 2.71 13.92 8.55
N LEU A 165 2.74 12.83 9.31
CA LEU A 165 1.69 11.78 9.26
C LEU A 165 0.28 12.33 9.52
N GLN A 166 0.13 13.41 10.30
CA GLN A 166 -1.14 14.10 10.50
C GLN A 166 -1.77 14.61 9.20
N GLN A 167 -0.97 14.76 8.15
CA GLN A 167 -1.39 15.27 6.85
C GLN A 167 -1.52 14.20 5.76
N PHE A 168 -1.42 12.89 6.12
CA PHE A 168 -1.46 11.78 5.14
C PHE A 168 -2.69 11.84 4.22
N ARG A 169 -3.81 12.39 4.69
CA ARG A 169 -5.05 12.55 3.93
C ARG A 169 -4.95 13.51 2.74
N LYS A 170 -3.85 14.28 2.63
CA LYS A 170 -3.55 15.08 1.44
C LYS A 170 -3.11 14.24 0.24
N LEU A 171 -2.71 13.00 0.49
CA LEU A 171 -2.35 12.03 -0.53
C LEU A 171 -3.50 11.05 -0.78
N ARG A 172 -3.56 10.54 -1.99
CA ARG A 172 -4.50 9.49 -2.40
C ARG A 172 -3.77 8.22 -2.78
N GLN A 173 -4.43 7.09 -2.59
CA GLN A 173 -4.00 5.77 -3.06
C GLN A 173 -5.24 5.03 -3.56
N GLU A 174 -5.46 5.03 -4.87
CA GLU A 174 -6.55 4.29 -5.50
C GLU A 174 -6.21 2.79 -5.61
N ALA A 175 -7.23 1.93 -5.73
CA ALA A 175 -7.03 0.50 -5.94
C ALA A 175 -6.24 0.24 -7.24
N ALA A 176 -5.26 -0.66 -7.19
CA ALA A 176 -4.31 -0.96 -8.26
C ALA A 176 -3.52 0.25 -8.80
N ALA A 177 -3.48 1.36 -8.06
CA ALA A 177 -2.62 2.49 -8.42
C ALA A 177 -1.15 2.14 -8.19
N LYS A 178 -0.28 2.73 -9.02
CA LYS A 178 1.17 2.66 -8.88
C LYS A 178 1.78 4.05 -8.64
N SER A 179 2.83 4.09 -7.82
CA SER A 179 3.66 5.27 -7.61
C SER A 179 5.10 4.92 -7.92
N LEU A 180 5.83 5.80 -8.59
CA LEU A 180 7.20 5.57 -9.03
C LEU A 180 8.16 6.44 -8.23
N ILE A 181 9.12 5.80 -7.58
CA ILE A 181 10.10 6.42 -6.68
C ILE A 181 11.50 6.02 -7.15
N GLU A 182 12.40 6.99 -7.20
CA GLU A 182 13.82 6.76 -7.48
C GLU A 182 14.66 7.16 -6.26
N PHE A 183 15.43 6.19 -5.75
CA PHE A 183 16.44 6.43 -4.73
C PHE A 183 17.79 6.63 -5.43
N THR A 184 18.34 7.84 -5.32
CA THR A 184 19.60 8.24 -5.93
C THR A 184 20.64 8.59 -4.85
N GLU A 185 21.88 8.79 -5.25
CA GLU A 185 22.93 9.31 -4.35
C GLU A 185 22.63 10.75 -3.85
N LYS A 186 21.86 11.52 -4.62
CA LYS A 186 21.50 12.91 -4.30
C LYS A 186 20.19 13.05 -3.51
N GLY A 187 19.50 11.93 -3.22
CA GLY A 187 18.24 11.90 -2.50
C GLY A 187 17.18 11.05 -3.19
N THR A 188 15.95 11.16 -2.70
CA THR A 188 14.78 10.41 -3.20
C THR A 188 13.91 11.31 -4.07
N ILE A 189 13.49 10.81 -5.23
CA ILE A 189 12.67 11.53 -6.19
C ILE A 189 11.35 10.77 -6.41
N LEU A 190 10.22 11.43 -6.23
CA LEU A 190 8.91 10.91 -6.63
C LEU A 190 8.66 11.29 -8.09
N ARG A 191 8.65 10.29 -9.00
CA ARG A 191 8.45 10.46 -10.45
C ARG A 191 7.00 10.40 -10.86
N GLY A 192 6.19 9.65 -10.10
CA GLY A 192 4.76 9.50 -10.35
C GLY A 192 4.04 9.15 -9.07
N LEU A 193 2.84 9.68 -8.89
CA LEU A 193 2.02 9.47 -7.70
C LEU A 193 0.64 8.96 -8.11
N ASN A 194 0.20 7.84 -7.52
CA ASN A 194 -1.18 7.34 -7.63
C ASN A 194 -1.66 7.22 -9.10
N ASP A 195 -0.78 6.74 -9.99
CA ASP A 195 -1.10 6.56 -11.42
C ASP A 195 -2.06 5.37 -11.62
N THR A 196 -3.21 5.66 -12.22
CA THR A 196 -4.26 4.72 -12.60
C THR A 196 -4.57 4.75 -14.10
N CYS A 197 -3.74 5.37 -14.93
CA CYS A 197 -3.98 5.52 -16.37
C CYS A 197 -4.24 4.18 -17.08
N HIS A 198 -3.63 3.09 -16.61
CA HIS A 198 -3.85 1.75 -17.14
C HIS A 198 -5.27 1.22 -16.91
N LEU A 199 -6.02 1.76 -15.94
CA LEU A 199 -7.40 1.34 -15.67
C LEU A 199 -8.41 1.97 -16.62
N SER A 200 -8.09 3.15 -17.18
CA SER A 200 -8.96 3.91 -18.09
C SER A 200 -8.91 3.42 -19.54
N ARG A 201 -7.98 2.53 -19.90
CA ARG A 201 -7.90 1.95 -21.22
C ARG A 201 -8.95 0.85 -21.36
N ILE A 202 -10.03 1.17 -22.04
CA ILE A 202 -11.05 0.27 -22.58
C ILE A 202 -10.54 -0.36 -23.87
#